data_4b496c5b9b70b0a34164eeb8c3166a02
#
_entry.id   4b496c5b9b70b0a34164eeb8c3166a02
#
_cell.length_a   1.000
_cell.length_b   1.000
_cell.length_c   1.000
_cell.angle_alpha   90.00
_cell.angle_beta   90.00
_cell.angle_gamma   90.00
#
_symmetry.space_group_name_H-M   'P 1'
#
loop_
_entity.id
_entity.type
_entity.pdbx_description
1 polymer ?
#
loop_
_entity_poly.entity_id
_entity_poly.type
_entity_poly.pdbx_seq_one_letter_code
_entity_poly.pdbx_strand_id
1 'polypeptide(L)'
;AGVQVHRDNLPQIRANLSNDDTGAMANAFGVPVVINSVLGEGTLREVAEAQGIPVITYEAGEALRFDESCIRAGVKGVLNVMHHLGMTGSRRTKAPAEPYIARSSSWVRAERDGVFLSLVALGAWIKKGDLIGRISSPFGGDDINIHAPAAGILVGRNNLPLVNEGEALYHIARFEEVSEVAQSLEEFTHDIEEGPTLSGEPPIV
;
A
#
# COMPACT_ATOMS: atom_id res chain seq x y z
N ALA A 1 5.10 -7.84 9.25
CA ALA A 1 3.84 -7.72 8.52
C ALA A 1 3.22 -9.11 8.43
N GLY A 2 2.12 -9.35 9.14
CA GLY A 2 1.35 -10.58 9.00
C GLY A 2 0.70 -10.56 7.62
N VAL A 3 1.13 -11.44 6.74
CA VAL A 3 0.48 -11.66 5.45
C VAL A 3 -0.87 -12.31 5.74
N GLN A 4 -1.92 -11.52 5.88
CA GLN A 4 -3.26 -12.06 5.73
C GLN A 4 -3.49 -12.33 4.25
N VAL A 5 -3.74 -13.59 3.91
CA VAL A 5 -3.75 -14.17 2.56
C VAL A 5 -4.75 -13.47 1.61
N HIS A 6 -5.67 -12.66 2.13
CA HIS A 6 -6.80 -12.08 1.38
C HIS A 6 -6.87 -10.55 1.46
N ARG A 7 -5.73 -9.92 1.73
CA ARG A 7 -5.64 -8.47 1.77
C ARG A 7 -5.01 -7.95 0.50
N ASP A 8 -5.73 -7.05 -0.13
CA ASP A 8 -5.24 -6.29 -1.26
C ASP A 8 -4.63 -4.98 -0.78
N ASN A 9 -3.44 -4.66 -1.26
CA ASN A 9 -2.70 -3.46 -0.89
C ASN A 9 -2.40 -2.61 -2.14
N LEU A 10 -2.58 -1.32 -1.99
CA LEU A 10 -2.05 -0.36 -2.94
C LEU A 10 -0.51 -0.47 -2.96
N PRO A 11 0.15 -0.33 -4.13
CA PRO A 11 1.60 -0.24 -4.20
C PRO A 11 2.15 0.85 -3.27
N GLN A 12 2.86 0.44 -2.22
CA GLN A 12 3.35 1.33 -1.17
C GLN A 12 4.66 0.83 -0.57
N ILE A 13 5.44 1.75 -0.03
CA ILE A 13 6.63 1.43 0.77
C ILE A 13 6.35 1.64 2.24
N ARG A 14 6.79 0.71 3.08
CA ARG A 14 6.94 0.92 4.52
C ARG A 14 8.42 1.08 4.85
N ALA A 15 8.74 2.17 5.54
CA ALA A 15 10.10 2.52 5.89
C ALA A 15 10.16 3.17 7.27
N ASN A 16 11.28 3.03 7.97
CA ASN A 16 11.62 3.84 9.14
C ASN A 16 12.31 5.11 8.65
N LEU A 17 11.56 6.20 8.55
CA LEU A 17 12.07 7.47 8.01
C LEU A 17 12.96 8.26 9.00
N SER A 18 13.17 7.75 10.22
CA SER A 18 14.18 8.31 11.13
C SER A 18 15.61 7.89 10.75
N ASN A 19 15.78 6.94 9.84
CA ASN A 19 17.04 6.57 9.23
C ASN A 19 17.12 7.19 7.83
N ASP A 20 18.12 8.06 7.60
CA ASP A 20 18.27 8.84 6.37
C ASP A 20 18.48 7.95 5.15
N ASP A 21 19.27 6.88 5.27
CA ASP A 21 19.53 5.94 4.16
C ASP A 21 18.27 5.18 3.77
N THR A 22 17.48 4.74 4.76
CA THR A 22 16.18 4.10 4.54
C THR A 22 15.19 5.07 3.88
N GLY A 23 15.17 6.34 4.32
CA GLY A 23 14.37 7.40 3.71
C GLY A 23 14.75 7.65 2.25
N ALA A 24 16.05 7.76 1.96
CA ALA A 24 16.54 7.95 0.61
C ALA A 24 16.19 6.78 -0.34
N MET A 25 16.30 5.54 0.15
CA MET A 25 15.87 4.36 -0.60
C MET A 25 14.36 4.34 -0.86
N ALA A 26 13.55 4.71 0.14
CA ALA A 26 12.09 4.79 0.00
C ALA A 26 11.68 5.82 -1.06
N ASN A 27 12.31 6.99 -1.07
CA ASN A 27 12.08 8.04 -2.08
C ASN A 27 12.53 7.58 -3.48
N ALA A 28 13.68 6.92 -3.56
CA ALA A 28 14.21 6.41 -4.82
C ALA A 28 13.33 5.32 -5.45
N PHE A 29 12.58 4.55 -4.65
CA PHE A 29 11.76 3.45 -5.16
C PHE A 29 10.72 3.91 -6.19
N GLY A 30 10.05 5.04 -5.95
CA GLY A 30 9.20 5.69 -6.95
C GLY A 30 7.75 5.24 -6.95
N VAL A 31 7.22 4.73 -5.84
CA VAL A 31 5.77 4.61 -5.61
C VAL A 31 5.23 5.87 -4.92
N PRO A 32 3.98 6.25 -5.16
CA PRO A 32 3.45 7.52 -4.64
C PRO A 32 3.20 7.53 -3.13
N VAL A 33 3.13 6.37 -2.48
CA VAL A 33 2.82 6.27 -1.04
C VAL A 33 3.97 5.65 -0.26
N VAL A 34 4.46 6.38 0.73
CA VAL A 34 5.39 5.88 1.74
C VAL A 34 4.73 5.99 3.12
N ILE A 35 4.63 4.87 3.83
CA ILE A 35 4.14 4.82 5.20
C ILE A 35 5.34 4.83 6.15
N ASN A 36 5.47 5.92 6.92
CA ASN A 36 6.43 5.95 8.01
C ASN A 36 6.03 4.92 9.07
N SER A 37 6.86 3.94 9.28
CA SER A 37 6.56 2.78 10.12
C SER A 37 7.69 2.52 11.10
N VAL A 38 7.39 2.70 12.38
CA VAL A 38 8.29 2.32 13.47
C VAL A 38 8.62 0.83 13.37
N LEU A 39 9.84 0.48 13.74
CA LEU A 39 10.30 -0.91 13.77
C LEU A 39 9.53 -1.68 14.85
N GLY A 40 8.96 -2.81 14.46
CA GLY A 40 8.35 -3.74 15.41
C GLY A 40 9.41 -4.66 15.99
N GLU A 41 9.35 -4.92 17.30
CA GLU A 41 10.22 -5.85 18.00
C GLU A 41 10.18 -7.24 17.35
N GLY A 42 11.34 -7.86 17.15
CA GLY A 42 11.50 -9.20 16.55
C GLY A 42 11.26 -9.26 15.03
N THR A 43 11.12 -8.12 14.35
CA THR A 43 10.95 -8.09 12.89
C THR A 43 12.30 -8.14 12.16
N LEU A 44 12.28 -8.67 10.92
CA LEU A 44 13.46 -8.66 10.05
C LEU A 44 14.03 -7.24 9.87
N ARG A 45 13.16 -6.22 9.77
CA ARG A 45 13.60 -4.82 9.64
C ARG A 45 14.37 -4.34 10.85
N GLU A 46 13.89 -4.66 12.06
CA GLU A 46 14.59 -4.30 13.29
C GLU A 46 15.96 -4.97 13.38
N VAL A 47 16.02 -6.28 13.12
CA VAL A 47 17.29 -7.03 13.17
C VAL A 47 18.30 -6.49 12.16
N ALA A 48 17.88 -6.17 10.95
CA ALA A 48 18.76 -5.63 9.92
C ALA A 48 19.24 -4.21 10.27
N GLU A 49 18.34 -3.35 10.73
CA GLU A 49 18.67 -1.97 11.10
C GLU A 49 19.60 -1.90 12.32
N ALA A 50 19.44 -2.83 13.28
CA ALA A 50 20.38 -3.00 14.41
C ALA A 50 21.81 -3.37 13.95
N GLN A 51 21.95 -3.91 12.74
CA GLN A 51 23.24 -4.20 12.10
C GLN A 51 23.70 -3.08 11.13
N GLY A 52 23.00 -1.95 11.11
CA GLY A 52 23.31 -0.82 10.22
C GLY A 52 22.91 -1.06 8.76
N ILE A 53 22.01 -2.01 8.49
CA ILE A 53 21.52 -2.32 7.14
C ILE A 53 20.17 -1.61 6.93
N PRO A 54 20.08 -0.60 6.03
CA PRO A 54 18.83 0.08 5.74
C PRO A 54 17.85 -0.87 5.03
N VAL A 55 16.57 -0.84 5.43
CA VAL A 55 15.55 -1.75 4.92
C VAL A 55 14.27 -1.01 4.59
N ILE A 56 13.77 -1.21 3.39
CA ILE A 56 12.40 -0.82 2.98
C ILE A 56 11.57 -2.08 2.74
N THR A 57 10.25 -1.97 2.89
CA THR A 57 9.31 -3.05 2.56
C THR A 57 8.35 -2.57 1.50
N TYR A 58 8.33 -3.24 0.35
CA TYR A 58 7.32 -3.04 -0.67
C TYR A 58 6.12 -3.92 -0.38
N GLU A 59 4.93 -3.32 -0.30
CA GLU A 59 3.64 -4.01 -0.15
C GLU A 59 2.75 -3.62 -1.32
N ALA A 60 2.20 -4.61 -2.04
CA ALA A 60 1.31 -4.38 -3.18
C ALA A 60 0.51 -5.63 -3.51
N GLY A 61 -0.70 -5.43 -4.01
CA GLY A 61 -1.59 -6.48 -4.47
C GLY A 61 -2.05 -7.45 -3.38
N GLU A 62 -2.62 -8.57 -3.83
CA GLU A 62 -3.13 -9.66 -2.99
C GLU A 62 -2.18 -10.86 -3.05
N ALA A 63 -1.98 -11.54 -1.92
CA ALA A 63 -1.22 -12.78 -1.88
C ALA A 63 -1.84 -13.85 -2.78
N LEU A 64 -1.00 -14.72 -3.35
CA LEU A 64 -1.40 -15.81 -4.25
C LEU A 64 -2.05 -15.34 -5.56
N ARG A 65 -1.84 -14.08 -5.94
CA ARG A 65 -2.25 -13.49 -7.22
C ARG A 65 -1.05 -12.87 -7.91
N PHE A 66 -1.04 -12.96 -9.23
CA PHE A 66 -0.15 -12.16 -10.07
C PHE A 66 -0.91 -10.93 -10.54
N ASP A 67 -0.55 -9.78 -9.97
CA ASP A 67 -1.03 -8.47 -10.39
C ASP A 67 0.08 -7.80 -11.19
N GLU A 68 -0.13 -7.63 -12.49
CA GLU A 68 0.90 -7.14 -13.40
C GLU A 68 1.33 -5.72 -13.04
N SER A 69 0.40 -4.85 -12.64
CA SER A 69 0.70 -3.47 -12.25
C SER A 69 1.56 -3.42 -10.99
N CYS A 70 1.25 -4.25 -10.00
CA CYS A 70 2.04 -4.40 -8.79
C CYS A 70 3.43 -4.98 -9.07
N ILE A 71 3.54 -5.96 -9.96
CA ILE A 71 4.83 -6.56 -10.37
C ILE A 71 5.68 -5.51 -11.09
N ARG A 72 5.13 -4.79 -12.07
CA ARG A 72 5.84 -3.73 -12.81
C ARG A 72 6.34 -2.62 -11.87
N ALA A 73 5.49 -2.16 -10.96
CA ALA A 73 5.86 -1.17 -9.96
C ALA A 73 7.01 -1.67 -9.07
N GLY A 74 6.94 -2.92 -8.62
CA GLY A 74 7.97 -3.56 -7.81
C GLY A 74 9.31 -3.67 -8.53
N VAL A 75 9.32 -4.21 -9.76
CA VAL A 75 10.54 -4.35 -10.56
C VAL A 75 11.17 -2.99 -10.86
N LYS A 76 10.36 -2.00 -11.29
CA LYS A 76 10.82 -0.64 -11.53
C LYS A 76 11.41 -0.02 -10.26
N GLY A 77 10.75 -0.20 -9.13
CA GLY A 77 11.19 0.31 -7.85
C GLY A 77 12.52 -0.30 -7.37
N VAL A 78 12.68 -1.62 -7.47
CA VAL A 78 13.95 -2.29 -7.15
C VAL A 78 15.08 -1.77 -8.05
N LEU A 79 14.85 -1.64 -9.36
CA LEU A 79 15.86 -1.10 -10.28
C LEU A 79 16.23 0.36 -9.96
N ASN A 80 15.26 1.18 -9.55
CA ASN A 80 15.51 2.54 -9.12
C ASN A 80 16.39 2.60 -7.87
N VAL A 81 16.13 1.75 -6.87
CA VAL A 81 16.94 1.65 -5.66
C VAL A 81 18.36 1.16 -6.00
N MET A 82 18.50 0.14 -6.85
CA MET A 82 19.82 -0.32 -7.31
C MET A 82 20.60 0.79 -8.00
N HIS A 83 19.92 1.59 -8.82
CA HIS A 83 20.53 2.76 -9.44
C HIS A 83 20.95 3.83 -8.42
N HIS A 84 20.07 4.15 -7.47
CA HIS A 84 20.36 5.09 -6.37
C HIS A 84 21.60 4.67 -5.57
N LEU A 85 21.75 3.38 -5.32
CA LEU A 85 22.90 2.80 -4.61
C LEU A 85 24.17 2.64 -5.49
N GLY A 86 24.13 3.11 -6.74
CA GLY A 86 25.27 2.99 -7.66
C GLY A 86 25.59 1.58 -8.16
N MET A 87 24.65 0.63 -7.98
CA MET A 87 24.84 -0.78 -8.41
C MET A 87 24.63 -0.97 -9.90
N THR A 88 23.98 -0.04 -10.58
CA THR A 88 23.74 -0.07 -12.02
C THR A 88 24.24 1.21 -12.67
N GLY A 89 24.63 1.13 -13.97
CA GLY A 89 25.08 2.30 -14.73
C GLY A 89 23.98 3.36 -14.90
N SER A 90 24.39 4.58 -15.32
CA SER A 90 23.46 5.71 -15.51
C SER A 90 22.30 5.33 -16.43
N ARG A 91 21.08 5.41 -15.92
CA ARG A 91 19.85 5.19 -16.68
C ARG A 91 19.26 6.56 -17.05
N ARG A 92 18.97 6.77 -18.33
CA ARG A 92 18.26 7.97 -18.82
C ARG A 92 16.75 7.89 -18.51
N THR A 93 16.38 7.70 -17.26
CA THR A 93 14.97 7.72 -16.84
C THR A 93 14.69 8.99 -16.05
N LYS A 94 13.50 9.56 -16.23
CA LYS A 94 12.99 10.64 -15.39
C LYS A 94 13.09 10.20 -13.93
N ALA A 95 13.60 11.06 -13.07
CA ALA A 95 13.60 10.80 -11.63
C ALA A 95 12.16 10.51 -11.17
N PRO A 96 11.96 9.56 -10.23
CA PRO A 96 10.66 9.35 -9.64
C PRO A 96 10.09 10.64 -9.05
N ALA A 97 8.77 10.79 -9.07
CA ALA A 97 8.12 11.85 -8.32
C ALA A 97 8.36 11.66 -6.82
N GLU A 98 8.41 12.74 -6.08
CA GLU A 98 8.53 12.68 -4.62
C GLU A 98 7.30 12.01 -4.03
N PRO A 99 7.47 10.96 -3.19
CA PRO A 99 6.33 10.25 -2.63
C PRO A 99 5.65 11.06 -1.53
N TYR A 100 4.36 10.84 -1.37
CA TYR A 100 3.60 11.36 -0.23
C TYR A 100 3.82 10.48 0.99
N ILE A 101 4.22 11.11 2.09
CA ILE A 101 4.50 10.41 3.35
C ILE A 101 3.25 10.38 4.20
N ALA A 102 2.74 9.17 4.48
CA ALA A 102 1.67 9.00 5.44
C ALA A 102 2.20 9.19 6.86
N ARG A 103 1.66 10.17 7.59
CA ARG A 103 2.03 10.47 8.99
C ARG A 103 1.57 9.40 9.96
N SER A 104 0.44 8.78 9.67
CA SER A 104 -0.12 7.69 10.47
C SER A 104 -1.04 6.84 9.62
N SER A 105 -1.28 5.63 10.07
CA SER A 105 -2.27 4.75 9.47
C SER A 105 -3.03 3.98 10.54
N SER A 106 -4.24 3.55 10.22
CA SER A 106 -5.06 2.77 11.13
C SER A 106 -5.93 1.76 10.41
N TRP A 107 -6.27 0.69 11.12
CA TRP A 107 -7.17 -0.35 10.64
C TRP A 107 -8.59 -0.09 11.09
N VAL A 108 -9.55 -0.18 10.17
CA VAL A 108 -10.97 -0.33 10.46
C VAL A 108 -11.24 -1.82 10.60
N ARG A 109 -11.90 -2.23 11.68
CA ARG A 109 -12.14 -3.63 11.98
C ARG A 109 -13.63 -3.94 11.96
N ALA A 110 -13.97 -5.21 11.68
CA ALA A 110 -15.34 -5.70 11.74
C ALA A 110 -15.87 -5.60 13.17
N GLU A 111 -17.06 -5.02 13.32
CA GLU A 111 -17.74 -4.89 14.62
C GLU A 111 -18.51 -6.15 15.00
N ARG A 112 -18.71 -7.06 14.03
CA ARG A 112 -19.32 -8.38 14.21
C ARG A 112 -18.96 -9.32 13.06
N ASP A 113 -19.33 -10.59 13.21
CA ASP A 113 -19.27 -11.59 12.14
C ASP A 113 -20.32 -11.29 11.06
N GLY A 114 -20.02 -11.65 9.80
CA GLY A 114 -21.00 -11.53 8.72
C GLY A 114 -20.40 -11.48 7.33
N VAL A 115 -21.23 -11.07 6.37
CA VAL A 115 -20.85 -10.91 4.98
C VAL A 115 -20.50 -9.44 4.74
N PHE A 116 -19.23 -9.20 4.51
CA PHE A 116 -18.68 -7.86 4.26
C PHE A 116 -18.80 -7.49 2.79
N LEU A 117 -19.33 -6.29 2.55
CA LEU A 117 -19.39 -5.63 1.25
C LEU A 117 -18.62 -4.32 1.32
N SER A 118 -17.52 -4.21 0.55
CA SER A 118 -16.81 -2.95 0.37
C SER A 118 -17.57 -2.05 -0.62
N LEU A 119 -17.74 -0.78 -0.27
CA LEU A 119 -18.39 0.24 -1.09
C LEU A 119 -17.40 1.24 -1.70
N VAL A 120 -16.10 1.09 -1.37
CA VAL A 120 -15.05 2.00 -1.83
C VAL A 120 -13.90 1.21 -2.47
N ALA A 121 -13.27 1.81 -3.46
CA ALA A 121 -12.13 1.22 -4.16
C ALA A 121 -10.83 1.42 -3.36
N LEU A 122 -9.85 0.54 -3.59
CA LEU A 122 -8.49 0.73 -3.14
C LEU A 122 -7.92 2.00 -3.81
N GLY A 123 -7.18 2.81 -3.07
CA GLY A 123 -6.68 4.13 -3.52
C GLY A 123 -7.69 5.27 -3.37
N ALA A 124 -8.95 4.99 -3.04
CA ALA A 124 -9.95 6.03 -2.88
C ALA A 124 -9.63 6.98 -1.71
N TRP A 125 -9.85 8.26 -1.96
CA TRP A 125 -9.92 9.26 -0.90
C TRP A 125 -11.26 9.18 -0.20
N ILE A 126 -11.22 9.12 1.12
CA ILE A 126 -12.41 9.06 1.99
C ILE A 126 -12.34 10.16 3.03
N LYS A 127 -13.51 10.69 3.40
CA LYS A 127 -13.69 11.66 4.49
C LYS A 127 -14.15 10.95 5.76
N LYS A 128 -13.84 11.54 6.92
CA LYS A 128 -14.40 11.06 8.18
C LYS A 128 -15.93 11.04 8.12
N GLY A 129 -16.52 9.88 8.44
CA GLY A 129 -17.98 9.67 8.43
C GLY A 129 -18.52 9.11 7.12
N ASP A 130 -17.73 9.04 6.04
CA ASP A 130 -18.17 8.42 4.79
C ASP A 130 -18.54 6.95 5.01
N LEU A 131 -19.62 6.51 4.35
CA LEU A 131 -20.02 5.11 4.32
C LEU A 131 -19.05 4.36 3.39
N ILE A 132 -18.21 3.49 3.96
CA ILE A 132 -17.17 2.79 3.22
C ILE A 132 -17.46 1.30 3.01
N GLY A 133 -18.36 0.72 3.80
CA GLY A 133 -18.73 -0.69 3.69
C GLY A 133 -19.93 -1.05 4.51
N ARG A 134 -20.30 -2.32 4.43
CA ARG A 134 -21.45 -2.90 5.14
C ARG A 134 -21.14 -4.32 5.57
N ILE A 135 -21.63 -4.74 6.72
CA ILE A 135 -21.63 -6.15 7.15
C ILE A 135 -23.09 -6.58 7.32
N SER A 136 -23.47 -7.62 6.58
CA SER A 136 -24.81 -8.21 6.59
C SER A 136 -24.78 -9.56 7.29
N SER A 137 -25.83 -9.91 8.01
CA SER A 137 -26.00 -11.26 8.55
C SER A 137 -26.48 -12.22 7.44
N PRO A 138 -25.85 -13.40 7.25
CA PRO A 138 -26.32 -14.38 6.27
C PRO A 138 -27.68 -15.01 6.68
N PHE A 139 -28.12 -14.79 7.92
CA PHE A 139 -29.38 -15.31 8.45
C PHE A 139 -30.51 -14.27 8.47
N GLY A 140 -30.28 -13.09 7.87
CA GLY A 140 -31.22 -11.97 7.90
C GLY A 140 -31.01 -11.06 9.13
N GLY A 141 -31.76 -9.98 9.19
CA GLY A 141 -31.66 -8.93 10.21
C GLY A 141 -31.03 -7.65 9.66
N ASP A 142 -30.66 -6.75 10.56
CA ASP A 142 -30.16 -5.43 10.21
C ASP A 142 -28.69 -5.48 9.77
N ASP A 143 -28.40 -4.73 8.74
CA ASP A 143 -27.04 -4.48 8.26
C ASP A 143 -26.31 -3.50 9.19
N ILE A 144 -25.01 -3.71 9.42
CA ILE A 144 -24.14 -2.72 10.05
C ILE A 144 -23.41 -1.93 8.96
N ASN A 145 -23.59 -0.63 8.96
CA ASN A 145 -22.86 0.28 8.10
C ASN A 145 -21.50 0.63 8.73
N ILE A 146 -20.44 0.51 7.92
CA ILE A 146 -19.08 0.83 8.32
C ILE A 146 -18.75 2.22 7.82
N HIS A 147 -18.47 3.14 8.76
CA HIS A 147 -18.10 4.50 8.46
C HIS A 147 -16.62 4.74 8.67
N ALA A 148 -16.02 5.60 7.83
CA ALA A 148 -14.62 5.97 7.95
C ALA A 148 -14.37 6.73 9.28
N PRO A 149 -13.47 6.26 10.16
CA PRO A 149 -13.19 6.92 11.43
C PRO A 149 -12.38 8.21 11.27
N ALA A 150 -11.71 8.36 10.14
CA ALA A 150 -10.89 9.51 9.80
C ALA A 150 -10.83 9.72 8.28
N ALA A 151 -10.45 10.93 7.85
CA ALA A 151 -10.13 11.19 6.45
C ALA A 151 -8.76 10.57 6.09
N GLY A 152 -8.61 10.11 4.83
CA GLY A 152 -7.37 9.52 4.33
C GLY A 152 -7.53 8.78 3.01
N ILE A 153 -6.49 8.10 2.61
CA ILE A 153 -6.47 7.22 1.44
C ILE A 153 -6.60 5.76 1.89
N LEU A 154 -7.41 5.00 1.21
CA LEU A 154 -7.55 3.57 1.43
C LEU A 154 -6.37 2.83 0.80
N VAL A 155 -5.41 2.40 1.62
CA VAL A 155 -4.16 1.75 1.19
C VAL A 155 -4.16 0.23 1.33
N GLY A 156 -5.20 -0.32 1.92
CA GLY A 156 -5.39 -1.76 2.03
C GLY A 156 -6.85 -2.14 2.29
N ARG A 157 -7.27 -3.28 1.76
CA ARG A 157 -8.64 -3.76 1.86
C ARG A 157 -8.68 -5.27 2.00
N ASN A 158 -9.59 -5.79 2.83
CA ASN A 158 -9.91 -7.21 2.84
C ASN A 158 -10.81 -7.56 1.64
N ASN A 159 -10.43 -8.57 0.88
CA ASN A 159 -11.18 -9.05 -0.28
C ASN A 159 -12.11 -10.23 0.03
N LEU A 160 -11.97 -10.86 1.22
CA LEU A 160 -12.90 -11.92 1.63
C LEU A 160 -14.24 -11.33 2.04
N PRO A 161 -15.34 -11.85 1.48
CA PRO A 161 -16.66 -11.44 1.89
C PRO A 161 -17.04 -11.94 3.30
N LEU A 162 -16.57 -13.10 3.72
CA LEU A 162 -16.84 -13.61 5.06
C LEU A 162 -15.82 -13.07 6.05
N VAL A 163 -16.31 -12.40 7.09
CA VAL A 163 -15.48 -11.77 8.12
C VAL A 163 -15.94 -12.15 9.51
N ASN A 164 -14.98 -12.20 10.45
CA ASN A 164 -15.26 -12.39 11.86
C ASN A 164 -15.07 -11.06 12.62
N GLU A 165 -15.72 -10.93 13.77
CA GLU A 165 -15.54 -9.79 14.66
C GLU A 165 -14.03 -9.55 14.95
N GLY A 166 -13.62 -8.29 14.89
CA GLY A 166 -12.22 -7.88 15.09
C GLY A 166 -11.30 -8.01 13.88
N GLU A 167 -11.73 -8.68 12.79
CA GLU A 167 -10.92 -8.76 11.58
C GLU A 167 -10.74 -7.41 10.91
N ALA A 168 -9.53 -7.19 10.34
CA ALA A 168 -9.20 -5.95 9.67
C ALA A 168 -9.84 -5.89 8.29
N LEU A 169 -10.68 -4.88 8.06
CA LEU A 169 -11.41 -4.65 6.82
C LEU A 169 -10.70 -3.67 5.90
N TYR A 170 -10.27 -2.54 6.45
CA TYR A 170 -9.64 -1.45 5.70
C TYR A 170 -8.41 -0.92 6.42
N HIS A 171 -7.39 -0.57 5.64
CA HIS A 171 -6.24 0.17 6.11
C HIS A 171 -6.28 1.59 5.53
N ILE A 172 -6.39 2.60 6.39
CA ILE A 172 -6.49 3.99 6.00
C ILE A 172 -5.21 4.71 6.39
N ALA A 173 -4.54 5.30 5.41
CA ALA A 173 -3.36 6.14 5.61
C ALA A 173 -3.75 7.62 5.59
N ARG A 174 -3.14 8.43 6.49
CA ARG A 174 -3.44 9.85 6.65
C ARG A 174 -2.28 10.70 6.17
N PHE A 175 -2.61 11.68 5.33
CA PHE A 175 -1.67 12.63 4.73
C PHE A 175 -2.05 14.06 5.12
N GLU A 176 -1.13 15.01 4.91
CA GLU A 176 -1.44 16.43 5.10
C GLU A 176 -2.35 16.96 3.99
N GLU A 177 -2.02 16.62 2.74
CA GLU A 177 -2.71 17.10 1.53
C GLU A 177 -3.28 15.92 0.74
N VAL A 178 -4.45 15.45 1.15
CA VAL A 178 -5.04 14.19 0.65
C VAL A 178 -5.46 14.27 -0.82
N SER A 179 -5.87 15.44 -1.32
CA SER A 179 -6.29 15.63 -2.71
C SER A 179 -5.15 15.45 -3.72
N GLU A 180 -3.96 15.92 -3.39
CA GLU A 180 -2.76 15.77 -4.23
C GLU A 180 -2.32 14.31 -4.28
N VAL A 181 -2.40 13.60 -3.15
CA VAL A 181 -2.09 12.16 -3.09
C VAL A 181 -3.00 11.36 -4.00
N ALA A 182 -4.32 11.63 -3.98
CA ALA A 182 -5.29 10.93 -4.80
C ALA A 182 -5.01 11.11 -6.30
N GLN A 183 -4.72 12.34 -6.73
CA GLN A 183 -4.35 12.62 -8.12
C GLN A 183 -3.04 11.91 -8.53
N SER A 184 -2.02 11.96 -7.69
CA SER A 184 -0.75 11.28 -7.97
C SER A 184 -0.89 9.76 -8.07
N LEU A 185 -1.82 9.18 -7.31
CA LEU A 185 -2.14 7.75 -7.41
C LEU A 185 -2.81 7.38 -8.74
N GLU A 186 -3.73 8.20 -9.22
CA GLU A 186 -4.36 8.00 -10.52
C GLU A 186 -3.33 8.09 -11.67
N GLU A 187 -2.47 9.12 -11.64
CA GLU A 187 -1.38 9.29 -12.60
C GLU A 187 -0.39 8.11 -12.57
N PHE A 188 0.00 7.67 -11.38
CA PHE A 188 0.90 6.52 -11.22
C PHE A 188 0.29 5.23 -11.77
N THR A 189 -0.97 4.96 -11.46
CA THR A 189 -1.66 3.76 -11.96
C THR A 189 -1.72 3.77 -13.48
N HIS A 190 -2.09 4.90 -14.08
CA HIS A 190 -2.11 5.08 -15.52
C HIS A 190 -0.72 4.86 -16.16
N ASP A 191 0.34 5.46 -15.59
CA ASP A 191 1.71 5.31 -16.06
C ASP A 191 2.23 3.86 -15.98
N ILE A 192 1.78 3.10 -14.99
CA ILE A 192 2.15 1.68 -14.83
C ILE A 192 1.37 0.80 -15.80
N GLU A 193 0.09 1.07 -16.01
CA GLU A 193 -0.77 0.27 -16.91
C GLU A 193 -0.43 0.51 -18.38
N GLU A 194 -0.19 1.76 -18.79
CA GLU A 194 0.07 2.14 -20.20
C GLU A 194 1.57 2.21 -20.54
N GLY A 195 2.45 2.13 -19.53
CA GLY A 195 3.89 2.20 -19.73
C GLY A 195 4.42 1.06 -20.61
N PRO A 196 5.51 1.30 -21.37
CA PRO A 196 6.08 0.26 -22.21
C PRO A 196 6.49 -0.94 -21.34
N THR A 197 6.09 -2.13 -21.77
CA THR A 197 6.60 -3.40 -21.24
C THR A 197 8.12 -3.32 -21.16
N LEU A 198 8.69 -3.75 -20.05
CA LEU A 198 10.15 -3.83 -19.90
C LEU A 198 10.68 -4.61 -21.10
N SER A 199 11.42 -3.94 -22.00
CA SER A 199 11.84 -4.49 -23.27
C SER A 199 12.66 -5.77 -23.03
N GLY A 200 12.12 -6.93 -23.45
CA GLY A 200 12.77 -8.22 -23.41
C GLY A 200 12.16 -9.28 -22.50
N GLU A 201 11.10 -8.97 -21.73
CA GLU A 201 10.39 -9.99 -20.97
C GLU A 201 9.15 -10.45 -21.73
N PRO A 202 8.89 -11.78 -21.81
CA PRO A 202 7.62 -12.28 -22.30
C PRO A 202 6.51 -11.83 -21.34
N PRO A 203 5.28 -11.61 -21.84
CA PRO A 203 4.14 -11.31 -20.98
C PRO A 203 4.00 -12.42 -19.94
N ILE A 204 3.89 -12.04 -18.67
CA ILE A 204 3.59 -12.98 -17.60
C ILE A 204 2.14 -13.42 -17.82
N VAL A 205 1.95 -14.64 -18.24
CA VAL A 205 0.64 -15.27 -18.54
C VAL A 205 0.04 -15.83 -17.25
#